data_e1d6e1de23416ece4bca339bccedb5f6
#
_entry.id   e1d6e1de23416ece4bca339bccedb5f6
#
_cell.length_a   1.000
_cell.length_b   1.000
_cell.length_c   1.000
_cell.angle_alpha   90.00
_cell.angle_beta   90.00
_cell.angle_gamma   90.00
#
_symmetry.space_group_name_H-M   'P 1'
#
loop_
_entity.id
_entity.type
_entity.pdbx_description
1 polymer ?
#
loop_
_entity_poly.entity_id
_entity_poly.type
_entity_poly.pdbx_seq_one_letter_code
_entity_poly.pdbx_strand_id
1 'polypeptide(L)'
;MTEQAYAAIAAACDRLLRAPGTTLGRVAIPLLHVINEHPSCLAQYAPLLPSSSVTRSRPSPFTLLNSARVAARAGRAVTRLFRPPESLTRARALGQVDVLIISHLVSLSLLDTPDDFYFGALQSSLRERGVTSALVLLNHLHGEDARRAYTMRSFPATRMILPRTVLPRVEAQIWRQCAAARGYLRQAAHDAHDTVDQAVAKLASDHALSAGTAENLRLHACISDVCHLLNPRIIITTHEGDASERMIWHAARSTGRRPLCVGYQHARLFARAHAIRRSLGVPGIDCDPDVILTQGEIPHAALAASPGLGSIRLIAYGSHRRAEPMTLPALDERPRSCLVLPDGDDGECSILFEFALACARRAPEIAFALRPHPSVNLTALRSRHNALRQLPDNVTLSVSGTLDQECARARYCLYRGSSAVIQAVLAGIKPFYVARAGELPFDSLFALPYWRETLMSPEDFVTRVSATDASPDQDAARRAWAFCDRYVSRVRPAAIDELLDMVGAPVREPAQ
;
A
#
# COMPACT_ATOMS: atom_id res chain seq x y z
N MET A 1 15.42 -4.45 -14.08
CA MET A 1 16.19 -3.41 -13.29
C MET A 1 17.21 -4.13 -12.43
N THR A 2 18.46 -3.65 -12.37
CA THR A 2 19.49 -4.19 -11.46
C THR A 2 19.40 -3.51 -10.09
N GLU A 3 19.99 -4.13 -9.05
CA GLU A 3 20.08 -3.52 -7.71
C GLU A 3 20.83 -2.18 -7.72
N GLN A 4 21.92 -2.11 -8.49
CA GLN A 4 22.69 -0.88 -8.63
C GLN A 4 21.88 0.25 -9.27
N ALA A 5 21.10 -0.04 -10.33
CA ALA A 5 20.22 0.93 -10.96
C ALA A 5 19.11 1.40 -10.00
N TYR A 6 18.51 0.48 -9.23
CA TYR A 6 17.52 0.81 -8.20
C TYR A 6 18.11 1.77 -7.15
N ALA A 7 19.29 1.43 -6.61
CA ALA A 7 19.94 2.25 -5.59
C ALA A 7 20.32 3.65 -6.13
N ALA A 8 20.83 3.73 -7.37
CA ALA A 8 21.17 5.00 -8.00
C ALA A 8 19.95 5.90 -8.21
N ILE A 9 18.84 5.33 -8.70
CA ILE A 9 17.57 6.06 -8.87
C ILE A 9 17.04 6.55 -7.53
N ALA A 10 17.02 5.68 -6.51
CA ALA A 10 16.56 6.03 -5.17
C ALA A 10 17.39 7.18 -4.57
N ALA A 11 18.72 7.11 -4.69
CA ALA A 11 19.61 8.16 -4.23
C ALA A 11 19.41 9.49 -4.98
N ALA A 12 19.18 9.46 -6.29
CA ALA A 12 18.88 10.65 -7.09
C ALA A 12 17.54 11.29 -6.67
N CYS A 13 16.50 10.49 -6.45
CA CYS A 13 15.23 10.97 -5.93
C CYS A 13 15.39 11.62 -4.55
N ASP A 14 16.18 11.01 -3.66
CA ASP A 14 16.45 11.55 -2.33
C ASP A 14 17.18 12.89 -2.36
N ARG A 15 18.18 13.03 -3.25
CA ARG A 15 18.88 14.32 -3.45
C ARG A 15 17.91 15.43 -3.85
N LEU A 16 16.98 15.15 -4.76
CA LEU A 16 15.98 16.13 -5.20
C LEU A 16 14.99 16.47 -4.08
N LEU A 17 14.57 15.50 -3.27
CA LEU A 17 13.66 15.73 -2.16
C LEU A 17 14.31 16.50 -1.01
N ARG A 18 15.59 16.27 -0.74
CA ARG A 18 16.34 16.91 0.37
C ARG A 18 17.09 18.16 -0.02
N ALA A 19 17.07 18.53 -1.31
CA ALA A 19 17.78 19.72 -1.78
C ALA A 19 17.28 21.00 -1.06
N PRO A 20 18.15 21.96 -0.78
CA PRO A 20 17.77 23.24 -0.18
C PRO A 20 16.61 23.90 -0.92
N GLY A 21 15.68 24.51 -0.20
CA GLY A 21 14.51 25.15 -0.78
C GLY A 21 13.48 24.16 -1.34
N THR A 22 13.47 22.92 -0.88
CA THR A 22 12.38 21.97 -1.20
C THR A 22 11.04 22.54 -0.80
N THR A 23 10.05 22.41 -1.68
CA THR A 23 8.68 22.88 -1.47
C THR A 23 7.72 21.71 -1.37
N LEU A 24 6.55 21.95 -0.79
CA LEU A 24 5.47 20.97 -0.72
C LEU A 24 5.11 20.41 -2.11
N GLY A 25 5.10 21.27 -3.14
CA GLY A 25 4.85 20.85 -4.52
C GLY A 25 5.86 19.82 -5.04
N ARG A 26 7.11 19.86 -4.56
CA ARG A 26 8.14 18.86 -4.91
C ARG A 26 7.94 17.56 -4.15
N VAL A 27 7.65 17.62 -2.85
CA VAL A 27 7.36 16.44 -2.03
C VAL A 27 6.07 15.73 -2.49
N ALA A 28 5.12 16.44 -3.08
CA ALA A 28 3.89 15.89 -3.61
C ALA A 28 4.05 15.03 -4.87
N ILE A 29 5.24 15.01 -5.51
CA ILE A 29 5.49 14.25 -6.74
C ILE A 29 5.68 12.76 -6.43
N PRO A 30 4.77 11.86 -6.83
CA PRO A 30 4.86 10.43 -6.47
C PRO A 30 6.16 9.77 -6.96
N LEU A 31 6.63 10.14 -8.16
CA LEU A 31 7.86 9.61 -8.75
C LEU A 31 9.09 9.76 -7.84
N LEU A 32 9.18 10.82 -7.05
CA LEU A 32 10.33 11.05 -6.18
C LEU A 32 10.36 10.14 -4.95
N HIS A 33 9.28 9.39 -4.70
CA HIS A 33 9.20 8.41 -3.64
C HIS A 33 9.33 7.00 -4.21
N VAL A 34 10.54 6.44 -4.13
CA VAL A 34 10.79 5.05 -4.55
C VAL A 34 10.25 4.13 -3.46
N ILE A 35 8.98 3.70 -3.62
CA ILE A 35 8.23 3.01 -2.56
C ILE A 35 8.87 1.67 -2.26
N ASN A 36 8.99 0.81 -3.28
CA ASN A 36 9.59 -0.51 -3.16
C ASN A 36 10.02 -1.06 -4.53
N GLU A 37 10.52 -2.30 -4.56
CA GLU A 37 10.99 -3.01 -5.75
C GLU A 37 9.88 -3.71 -6.55
N HIS A 38 8.62 -3.51 -6.24
CA HIS A 38 7.52 -4.12 -6.99
C HIS A 38 7.53 -3.65 -8.45
N PRO A 39 7.32 -4.53 -9.45
CA PRO A 39 7.38 -4.16 -10.87
C PRO A 39 6.47 -3.00 -11.25
N SER A 40 5.25 -2.91 -10.70
CA SER A 40 4.35 -1.79 -10.96
C SER A 40 4.88 -0.45 -10.41
N CYS A 41 5.59 -0.47 -9.29
CA CYS A 41 6.27 0.72 -8.75
C CYS A 41 7.47 1.11 -9.61
N LEU A 42 8.20 0.11 -10.13
CA LEU A 42 9.39 0.33 -10.93
C LEU A 42 9.11 0.69 -12.39
N ALA A 43 7.92 0.37 -12.91
CA ALA A 43 7.54 0.66 -14.29
C ALA A 43 7.67 2.15 -14.65
N GLN A 44 7.43 3.05 -13.72
CA GLN A 44 7.59 4.50 -13.93
C GLN A 44 9.03 4.92 -14.21
N TYR A 45 10.01 4.13 -13.79
CA TYR A 45 11.45 4.38 -14.02
C TYR A 45 11.99 3.66 -15.25
N ALA A 46 11.18 2.91 -15.98
CA ALA A 46 11.62 2.20 -17.19
C ALA A 46 12.33 3.12 -18.23
N PRO A 47 11.89 4.39 -18.43
CA PRO A 47 12.60 5.31 -19.35
C PRO A 47 14.05 5.62 -18.96
N LEU A 48 14.46 5.33 -17.72
CA LEU A 48 15.82 5.58 -17.20
C LEU A 48 16.79 4.40 -17.43
N LEU A 49 16.29 3.26 -17.93
CA LEU A 49 17.08 2.05 -18.09
C LEU A 49 17.67 1.95 -19.50
N PRO A 50 18.99 1.66 -19.64
CA PRO A 50 19.69 1.68 -20.95
C PRO A 50 19.26 0.62 -21.96
N SER A 51 18.52 -0.41 -21.56
CA SER A 51 18.13 -1.54 -22.42
C SER A 51 16.63 -1.64 -22.69
N SER A 52 15.85 -0.63 -22.36
CA SER A 52 14.45 -0.65 -22.75
C SER A 52 14.33 -0.34 -24.24
N SER A 53 14.14 -1.38 -25.05
CA SER A 53 13.55 -1.30 -26.39
C SER A 53 12.07 -0.84 -26.30
N VAL A 54 11.82 0.04 -25.35
CA VAL A 54 10.54 0.74 -25.27
C VAL A 54 10.51 1.66 -26.47
N THR A 55 9.81 1.21 -27.50
CA THR A 55 9.31 2.08 -28.57
C THR A 55 8.97 3.40 -27.93
N ARG A 56 9.69 4.47 -28.31
CA ARG A 56 9.38 5.84 -27.91
C ARG A 56 7.89 6.01 -28.06
N SER A 57 7.15 5.90 -26.96
CA SER A 57 5.72 6.15 -26.95
C SER A 57 5.56 7.56 -27.49
N ARG A 58 4.89 7.66 -28.63
CA ARG A 58 4.44 8.94 -29.19
C ARG A 58 3.88 9.77 -28.06
N PRO A 59 4.04 11.11 -28.04
CA PRO A 59 3.41 11.94 -27.03
C PRO A 59 1.95 11.49 -26.94
N SER A 60 1.64 10.90 -25.80
CA SER A 60 0.33 10.30 -25.57
C SER A 60 -0.73 11.37 -25.79
N PRO A 61 -1.92 11.02 -26.32
CA PRO A 61 -3.09 11.93 -26.36
C PRO A 61 -3.53 12.39 -24.96
N PHE A 62 -2.73 12.13 -23.95
CA PHE A 62 -2.87 12.58 -22.57
C PHE A 62 -3.03 14.11 -22.42
N THR A 63 -2.49 14.93 -23.32
CA THR A 63 -2.62 16.39 -23.24
C THR A 63 -4.05 16.89 -23.45
N LEU A 64 -4.78 16.35 -24.42
CA LEU A 64 -6.17 16.73 -24.67
C LEU A 64 -7.14 16.17 -23.61
N LEU A 65 -6.95 14.91 -23.22
CA LEU A 65 -7.71 14.28 -22.12
C LEU A 65 -7.45 14.97 -20.78
N ASN A 66 -6.24 15.46 -20.53
CA ASN A 66 -5.92 16.25 -19.35
C ASN A 66 -6.63 17.60 -19.37
N SER A 67 -6.72 18.28 -20.51
CA SER A 67 -7.42 19.56 -20.62
C SER A 67 -8.92 19.43 -20.34
N ALA A 68 -9.58 18.38 -20.86
CA ALA A 68 -10.99 18.10 -20.57
C ALA A 68 -11.21 17.73 -19.09
N ARG A 69 -10.31 16.96 -18.49
CA ARG A 69 -10.33 16.63 -17.05
C ARG A 69 -10.12 17.86 -16.18
N VAL A 70 -9.24 18.77 -16.58
CA VAL A 70 -9.00 20.05 -15.91
C VAL A 70 -10.26 20.93 -15.97
N ALA A 71 -10.88 21.07 -17.14
CA ALA A 71 -12.12 21.85 -17.29
C ALA A 71 -13.28 21.26 -16.46
N ALA A 72 -13.45 19.93 -16.47
CA ALA A 72 -14.46 19.25 -15.65
C ALA A 72 -14.18 19.37 -14.14
N ARG A 73 -12.92 19.48 -13.73
CA ARG A 73 -12.52 19.73 -12.34
C ARG A 73 -12.75 21.18 -11.94
N ALA A 74 -12.46 22.13 -12.82
CA ALA A 74 -12.77 23.55 -12.61
C ALA A 74 -14.27 23.78 -12.41
N GLY A 75 -15.12 23.15 -13.25
CA GLY A 75 -16.57 23.20 -13.08
C GLY A 75 -17.02 22.63 -11.71
N ARG A 76 -16.46 21.49 -11.28
CA ARG A 76 -16.74 20.92 -9.95
C ARG A 76 -16.21 21.78 -8.79
N ALA A 77 -15.09 22.46 -8.98
CA ALA A 77 -14.58 23.39 -7.98
C ALA A 77 -15.54 24.58 -7.76
N VAL A 78 -16.18 25.07 -8.83
CA VAL A 78 -17.20 26.11 -8.73
C VAL A 78 -18.44 25.64 -7.96
N THR A 79 -18.89 24.40 -8.16
CA THR A 79 -20.03 23.86 -7.39
C THR A 79 -19.76 23.81 -5.88
N ARG A 80 -18.50 23.68 -5.46
CA ARG A 80 -18.11 23.72 -4.03
C ARG A 80 -18.35 25.07 -3.36
N LEU A 81 -18.38 26.16 -4.12
CA LEU A 81 -18.74 27.50 -3.59
C LEU A 81 -20.18 27.55 -3.07
N PHE A 82 -21.08 26.75 -3.68
CA PHE A 82 -22.51 26.76 -3.37
C PHE A 82 -22.95 25.60 -2.49
N ARG A 83 -22.18 24.52 -2.46
CA ARG A 83 -22.46 23.33 -1.65
C ARG A 83 -21.18 22.83 -0.96
N PRO A 84 -21.03 23.08 0.35
CA PRO A 84 -19.92 22.48 1.11
C PRO A 84 -20.01 20.96 1.05
N PRO A 85 -18.88 20.27 0.96
CA PRO A 85 -18.84 18.80 1.01
C PRO A 85 -19.48 18.29 2.30
N GLU A 86 -20.21 17.19 2.20
CA GLU A 86 -20.85 16.57 3.37
C GLU A 86 -19.88 16.22 4.47
N SER A 87 -18.67 15.76 4.11
CA SER A 87 -17.62 15.48 5.08
C SER A 87 -17.27 16.69 5.98
N LEU A 88 -17.22 17.90 5.42
CA LEU A 88 -16.99 19.10 6.22
C LEU A 88 -18.20 19.47 7.09
N THR A 89 -19.42 19.21 6.61
CA THR A 89 -20.64 19.38 7.41
C THR A 89 -20.65 18.39 8.58
N ARG A 90 -20.29 17.11 8.33
CA ARG A 90 -20.15 16.09 9.37
C ARG A 90 -19.05 16.43 10.36
N ALA A 91 -17.88 16.86 9.88
CA ALA A 91 -16.78 17.27 10.73
C ALA A 91 -17.17 18.44 11.68
N ARG A 92 -17.91 19.44 11.16
CA ARG A 92 -18.43 20.55 11.99
C ARG A 92 -19.42 20.06 13.04
N ALA A 93 -20.32 19.15 12.68
CA ALA A 93 -21.32 18.59 13.59
C ALA A 93 -20.69 17.70 14.68
N LEU A 94 -19.60 17.00 14.35
CA LEU A 94 -18.86 16.16 15.29
C LEU A 94 -18.05 16.99 16.30
N GLY A 95 -17.51 18.13 15.86
CA GLY A 95 -16.64 18.96 16.68
C GLY A 95 -15.24 18.34 16.86
N GLN A 96 -14.58 18.71 17.98
CA GLN A 96 -13.22 18.24 18.26
C GLN A 96 -13.18 16.74 18.57
N VAL A 97 -12.11 16.09 18.12
CA VAL A 97 -11.83 14.67 18.42
C VAL A 97 -10.40 14.50 18.90
N ASP A 98 -10.13 13.45 19.68
CA ASP A 98 -8.78 13.15 20.14
C ASP A 98 -7.97 12.48 19.04
N VAL A 99 -8.57 11.54 18.29
CA VAL A 99 -7.90 10.74 17.27
C VAL A 99 -8.60 10.86 15.91
N LEU A 100 -7.86 11.25 14.90
CA LEU A 100 -8.29 11.23 13.50
C LEU A 100 -7.63 10.05 12.80
N ILE A 101 -8.44 9.10 12.30
CA ILE A 101 -7.97 7.95 11.53
C ILE A 101 -8.24 8.23 10.05
N ILE A 102 -7.23 8.05 9.20
CA ILE A 102 -7.36 8.18 7.75
C ILE A 102 -7.12 6.83 7.12
N SER A 103 -8.12 6.31 6.43
CA SER A 103 -8.13 4.99 5.80
C SER A 103 -8.56 5.08 4.33
N HIS A 104 -8.67 3.94 3.67
CA HIS A 104 -8.95 3.85 2.23
C HIS A 104 -10.28 3.14 1.96
N LEU A 105 -11.12 3.72 1.12
CA LEU A 105 -12.34 3.11 0.61
C LEU A 105 -12.05 2.47 -0.75
N VAL A 106 -11.85 1.15 -0.76
CA VAL A 106 -11.52 0.36 -1.96
C VAL A 106 -12.71 -0.47 -2.47
N SER A 107 -13.78 -0.62 -1.67
CA SER A 107 -15.05 -1.27 -2.03
C SER A 107 -16.21 -0.58 -1.32
N LEU A 108 -17.38 -0.49 -1.97
CA LEU A 108 -18.60 0.05 -1.33
C LEU A 108 -19.05 -0.78 -0.13
N SER A 109 -18.86 -2.10 -0.18
CA SER A 109 -19.22 -3.01 0.93
C SER A 109 -18.54 -2.67 2.25
N LEU A 110 -17.39 -1.98 2.21
CA LEU A 110 -16.68 -1.54 3.42
C LEU A 110 -17.40 -0.41 4.17
N LEU A 111 -18.37 0.25 3.56
CA LEU A 111 -19.19 1.25 4.24
C LEU A 111 -20.22 0.62 5.19
N ASP A 112 -20.63 -0.61 4.92
CA ASP A 112 -21.64 -1.35 5.68
C ASP A 112 -21.03 -2.16 6.83
N THR A 113 -19.69 -2.23 6.92
CA THR A 113 -18.98 -2.92 8.01
C THR A 113 -18.79 -1.99 9.20
N PRO A 114 -18.92 -2.48 10.45
CA PRO A 114 -18.67 -1.68 11.65
C PRO A 114 -17.19 -1.31 11.77
N ASP A 115 -16.31 -2.22 11.39
CA ASP A 115 -14.86 -2.07 11.49
C ASP A 115 -14.24 -1.57 10.19
N ASP A 116 -13.09 -0.91 10.30
CA ASP A 116 -12.32 -0.47 9.14
C ASP A 116 -11.49 -1.63 8.56
N PHE A 117 -11.33 -1.64 7.25
CA PHE A 117 -10.59 -2.72 6.57
C PHE A 117 -9.10 -2.78 6.98
N TYR A 118 -8.47 -1.65 7.23
CA TYR A 118 -7.05 -1.58 7.59
C TYR A 118 -6.81 -1.55 9.10
N PHE A 119 -7.65 -0.81 9.82
CA PHE A 119 -7.52 -0.54 11.25
C PHE A 119 -8.44 -1.40 12.13
N GLY A 120 -9.30 -2.23 11.52
CA GLY A 120 -10.22 -3.11 12.25
C GLY A 120 -11.03 -2.35 13.28
N ALA A 121 -11.11 -2.89 14.49
CA ALA A 121 -11.85 -2.37 15.63
C ALA A 121 -11.18 -1.19 16.36
N LEU A 122 -10.18 -0.50 15.77
CA LEU A 122 -9.45 0.58 16.44
C LEU A 122 -10.38 1.67 16.98
N GLN A 123 -11.42 2.08 16.21
CA GLN A 123 -12.39 3.08 16.70
C GLN A 123 -13.16 2.60 17.95
N SER A 124 -13.53 1.33 17.98
CA SER A 124 -14.20 0.72 19.14
C SER A 124 -13.25 0.66 20.34
N SER A 125 -12.01 0.23 20.14
CA SER A 125 -10.98 0.19 21.19
C SER A 125 -10.66 1.56 21.78
N LEU A 126 -10.68 2.63 20.97
CA LEU A 126 -10.52 4.01 21.44
C LEU A 126 -11.74 4.45 22.26
N ARG A 127 -12.96 4.14 21.80
CA ARG A 127 -14.18 4.48 22.52
C ARG A 127 -14.27 3.79 23.88
N GLU A 128 -13.85 2.54 23.98
CA GLU A 128 -13.76 1.80 25.26
C GLU A 128 -12.84 2.49 26.27
N ARG A 129 -11.85 3.24 25.79
CA ARG A 129 -10.92 4.08 26.58
C ARG A 129 -11.45 5.49 26.83
N GLY A 130 -12.67 5.80 26.43
CA GLY A 130 -13.27 7.13 26.54
C GLY A 130 -12.66 8.18 25.60
N VAL A 131 -11.92 7.73 24.55
CA VAL A 131 -11.24 8.58 23.57
C VAL A 131 -12.15 8.80 22.35
N THR A 132 -12.36 10.06 22.01
CA THR A 132 -13.15 10.45 20.85
C THR A 132 -12.37 10.27 19.55
N SER A 133 -13.02 9.68 18.51
CA SER A 133 -12.34 9.46 17.24
C SER A 133 -13.24 9.70 16.03
N ALA A 134 -12.61 10.07 14.91
CA ALA A 134 -13.25 10.15 13.61
C ALA A 134 -12.46 9.32 12.59
N LEU A 135 -13.17 8.73 11.62
CA LEU A 135 -12.62 7.97 10.50
C LEU A 135 -12.89 8.71 9.19
N VAL A 136 -11.84 9.10 8.50
CA VAL A 136 -11.87 9.70 7.16
C VAL A 136 -11.44 8.68 6.14
N LEU A 137 -12.26 8.47 5.11
CA LEU A 137 -12.02 7.52 4.04
C LEU A 137 -11.56 8.24 2.77
N LEU A 138 -10.39 7.87 2.27
CA LEU A 138 -9.90 8.25 0.95
C LEU A 138 -10.58 7.38 -0.10
N ASN A 139 -11.39 8.00 -0.96
CA ASN A 139 -12.19 7.25 -1.93
C ASN A 139 -11.34 6.82 -3.16
N HIS A 140 -11.02 5.52 -3.27
CA HIS A 140 -10.34 4.92 -4.42
C HIS A 140 -11.28 4.28 -5.45
N LEU A 141 -12.59 4.35 -5.21
CA LEU A 141 -13.59 3.81 -6.14
C LEU A 141 -13.62 4.58 -7.45
N HIS A 142 -14.07 3.93 -8.50
CA HIS A 142 -14.18 4.47 -9.85
C HIS A 142 -15.62 4.50 -10.36
N GLY A 143 -15.86 5.28 -11.40
CA GLY A 143 -17.14 5.30 -12.12
C GLY A 143 -18.33 5.65 -11.23
N GLU A 144 -19.35 4.80 -11.29
CA GLU A 144 -20.61 4.96 -10.55
C GLU A 144 -20.43 4.73 -9.07
N ASP A 145 -19.64 3.73 -8.67
CA ASP A 145 -19.39 3.41 -7.26
C ASP A 145 -18.74 4.59 -6.52
N ALA A 146 -17.82 5.29 -7.18
CA ALA A 146 -17.23 6.51 -6.61
C ALA A 146 -18.29 7.59 -6.32
N ARG A 147 -19.33 7.70 -7.18
CA ARG A 147 -20.43 8.65 -6.98
C ARG A 147 -21.40 8.19 -5.90
N ARG A 148 -21.76 6.90 -5.92
CA ARG A 148 -22.64 6.29 -4.91
C ARG A 148 -22.08 6.46 -3.51
N ALA A 149 -20.77 6.28 -3.32
CA ALA A 149 -20.12 6.46 -2.02
C ALA A 149 -20.45 7.82 -1.39
N TYR A 150 -20.46 8.90 -2.16
CA TYR A 150 -20.77 10.25 -1.65
C TYR A 150 -22.27 10.49 -1.37
N THR A 151 -23.16 9.63 -1.85
CA THR A 151 -24.63 9.75 -1.65
C THR A 151 -25.15 8.81 -0.57
N MET A 152 -24.38 7.81 -0.18
CA MET A 152 -24.74 6.90 0.91
C MET A 152 -24.80 7.64 2.24
N ARG A 153 -25.84 7.31 3.07
CA ARG A 153 -26.12 7.95 4.37
C ARG A 153 -26.07 6.96 5.54
N SER A 154 -25.93 5.69 5.26
CA SER A 154 -26.11 4.60 6.21
C SER A 154 -24.95 4.38 7.19
N PHE A 155 -23.81 5.07 7.01
CA PHE A 155 -22.65 4.86 7.87
C PHE A 155 -22.61 5.82 9.08
N PRO A 156 -21.90 5.47 10.17
CA PRO A 156 -21.86 6.24 11.41
C PRO A 156 -21.47 7.71 11.23
N ALA A 157 -21.97 8.59 12.09
CA ALA A 157 -21.65 10.03 12.05
C ALA A 157 -20.15 10.34 12.20
N THR A 158 -19.41 9.47 12.91
CA THR A 158 -17.97 9.56 13.08
C THR A 158 -17.15 9.15 11.84
N ARG A 159 -17.81 8.62 10.81
CA ARG A 159 -17.19 8.20 9.55
C ARG A 159 -17.53 9.21 8.45
N MET A 160 -16.55 9.57 7.62
CA MET A 160 -16.74 10.51 6.53
C MET A 160 -15.86 10.19 5.33
N ILE A 161 -16.33 10.50 4.12
CA ILE A 161 -15.58 10.30 2.88
C ILE A 161 -14.96 11.62 2.47
N LEU A 162 -13.63 11.65 2.28
CA LEU A 162 -12.92 12.87 1.93
C LEU A 162 -13.34 13.38 0.54
N PRO A 163 -13.63 14.69 0.36
CA PRO A 163 -13.97 15.24 -0.94
C PRO A 163 -12.75 15.23 -1.87
N ARG A 164 -13.00 15.04 -3.17
CA ARG A 164 -11.97 15.12 -4.23
C ARG A 164 -11.85 16.51 -4.86
N THR A 165 -12.59 17.48 -4.37
CA THR A 165 -12.65 18.83 -4.94
C THR A 165 -12.25 19.86 -3.91
N VAL A 166 -11.56 20.90 -4.34
CA VAL A 166 -11.18 22.05 -3.52
C VAL A 166 -11.76 23.33 -4.13
N LEU A 167 -11.68 24.44 -3.41
CA LEU A 167 -12.14 25.74 -3.93
C LEU A 167 -11.29 26.20 -5.13
N PRO A 168 -11.85 26.99 -6.08
CA PRO A 168 -11.14 27.43 -7.29
C PRO A 168 -9.81 28.14 -6.99
N ARG A 169 -9.76 28.95 -5.94
CA ARG A 169 -8.52 29.62 -5.48
C ARG A 169 -7.42 28.63 -5.07
N VAL A 170 -7.82 27.53 -4.45
CA VAL A 170 -6.91 26.45 -4.03
C VAL A 170 -6.41 25.68 -5.25
N GLU A 171 -7.29 25.38 -6.23
CA GLU A 171 -6.86 24.78 -7.51
C GLU A 171 -5.81 25.66 -8.22
N ALA A 172 -6.01 26.96 -8.27
CA ALA A 172 -5.03 27.89 -8.86
C ALA A 172 -3.68 27.87 -8.09
N GLN A 173 -3.72 27.75 -6.78
CA GLN A 173 -2.51 27.61 -5.96
C GLN A 173 -1.79 26.28 -6.21
N ILE A 174 -2.53 25.17 -6.33
CA ILE A 174 -1.98 23.85 -6.66
C ILE A 174 -1.25 23.91 -8.00
N TRP A 175 -1.87 24.52 -9.03
CA TRP A 175 -1.22 24.66 -10.32
C TRP A 175 0.06 25.50 -10.27
N ARG A 176 0.09 26.56 -9.47
CA ARG A 176 1.31 27.36 -9.25
C ARG A 176 2.40 26.54 -8.57
N GLN A 177 2.06 25.73 -7.55
CA GLN A 177 3.00 24.85 -6.88
C GLN A 177 3.57 23.77 -7.82
N CYS A 178 2.72 23.15 -8.66
CA CYS A 178 3.17 22.19 -9.67
C CYS A 178 4.10 22.84 -10.70
N ALA A 179 3.78 24.04 -11.19
CA ALA A 179 4.59 24.77 -12.15
C ALA A 179 5.95 25.18 -11.55
N ALA A 180 5.96 25.66 -10.32
CA ALA A 180 7.20 26.00 -9.60
C ALA A 180 8.10 24.78 -9.39
N ALA A 181 7.53 23.64 -8.96
CA ALA A 181 8.26 22.39 -8.83
C ALA A 181 8.86 21.94 -10.17
N ARG A 182 8.08 22.03 -11.26
CA ARG A 182 8.58 21.72 -12.61
C ARG A 182 9.75 22.62 -13.01
N GLY A 183 9.64 23.91 -12.78
CA GLY A 183 10.70 24.89 -13.10
C GLY A 183 11.99 24.54 -12.40
N TYR A 184 11.92 24.29 -11.09
CA TYR A 184 13.07 23.86 -10.30
C TYR A 184 13.70 22.57 -10.84
N LEU A 185 12.88 21.54 -11.12
CA LEU A 185 13.37 20.25 -11.58
C LEU A 185 13.99 20.31 -12.97
N ARG A 186 13.52 21.18 -13.86
CA ARG A 186 14.17 21.45 -15.14
C ARG A 186 15.55 22.08 -14.97
N GLN A 187 15.67 23.05 -14.05
CA GLN A 187 16.96 23.64 -13.73
C GLN A 187 17.89 22.60 -13.12
N ALA A 188 17.42 21.80 -12.15
CA ALA A 188 18.19 20.72 -11.55
C ALA A 188 18.68 19.69 -12.60
N ALA A 189 17.86 19.38 -13.60
CA ALA A 189 18.27 18.50 -14.70
C ALA A 189 19.34 19.13 -15.61
N HIS A 190 19.30 20.44 -15.78
CA HIS A 190 20.33 21.16 -16.56
C HIS A 190 21.65 21.22 -15.80
N ASP A 191 21.61 21.44 -14.49
CA ASP A 191 22.78 21.63 -13.64
C ASP A 191 23.42 20.31 -13.17
N ALA A 192 22.73 19.18 -13.37
CA ALA A 192 23.24 17.87 -12.97
C ALA A 192 24.42 17.41 -13.83
N HIS A 193 25.51 16.98 -13.16
CA HIS A 193 26.68 16.40 -13.81
C HIS A 193 26.55 14.87 -13.97
N ASP A 194 25.81 14.21 -13.10
CA ASP A 194 25.55 12.77 -13.17
C ASP A 194 24.38 12.46 -14.10
N THR A 195 24.55 11.44 -14.97
CA THR A 195 23.54 11.07 -15.97
C THR A 195 22.25 10.54 -15.36
N VAL A 196 22.32 9.86 -14.21
CA VAL A 196 21.15 9.34 -13.51
C VAL A 196 20.39 10.49 -12.85
N ASP A 197 21.10 11.42 -12.21
CA ASP A 197 20.51 12.63 -11.60
C ASP A 197 19.79 13.47 -12.64
N GLN A 198 20.45 13.71 -13.79
CA GLN A 198 19.86 14.44 -14.91
C GLN A 198 18.58 13.77 -15.41
N ALA A 199 18.62 12.45 -15.62
CA ALA A 199 17.51 11.68 -16.15
C ALA A 199 16.34 11.63 -15.15
N VAL A 200 16.60 11.43 -13.86
CA VAL A 200 15.59 11.45 -12.79
C VAL A 200 14.95 12.83 -12.66
N ALA A 201 15.76 13.90 -12.62
CA ALA A 201 15.25 15.27 -12.53
C ALA A 201 14.36 15.65 -13.73
N LYS A 202 14.76 15.24 -14.94
CA LYS A 202 13.96 15.43 -16.16
C LYS A 202 12.64 14.70 -16.09
N LEU A 203 12.64 13.42 -15.71
CA LEU A 203 11.44 12.61 -15.58
C LEU A 203 10.52 13.18 -14.47
N ALA A 204 11.10 13.57 -13.34
CA ALA A 204 10.36 14.21 -12.23
C ALA A 204 9.73 15.55 -12.66
N SER A 205 10.39 16.33 -13.54
CA SER A 205 9.84 17.58 -14.08
C SER A 205 8.56 17.36 -14.89
N ASP A 206 8.47 16.26 -15.63
CA ASP A 206 7.27 15.87 -16.36
C ASP A 206 6.16 15.40 -15.41
N HIS A 207 6.52 14.66 -14.37
CA HIS A 207 5.60 14.21 -13.33
C HIS A 207 5.10 15.34 -12.42
N ALA A 208 5.79 16.47 -12.31
CA ALA A 208 5.36 17.61 -11.52
C ALA A 208 3.99 18.17 -11.94
N LEU A 209 3.63 18.04 -13.24
CA LEU A 209 2.31 18.42 -13.76
C LEU A 209 1.33 17.24 -13.86
N SER A 210 1.67 16.07 -13.33
CA SER A 210 0.82 14.89 -13.39
C SER A 210 -0.45 15.05 -12.54
N ALA A 211 -1.46 14.24 -12.86
CA ALA A 211 -2.67 14.16 -12.05
C ALA A 211 -2.36 13.72 -10.60
N GLY A 212 -1.41 12.78 -10.42
CA GLY A 212 -1.01 12.29 -9.11
C GLY A 212 -0.42 13.38 -8.22
N THR A 213 0.47 14.23 -8.74
CA THR A 213 1.02 15.38 -7.99
C THR A 213 -0.08 16.34 -7.57
N ALA A 214 -0.96 16.71 -8.51
CA ALA A 214 -2.07 17.61 -8.21
C ALA A 214 -3.09 16.98 -7.22
N GLU A 215 -3.31 15.67 -7.26
CA GLU A 215 -4.17 14.96 -6.32
C GLU A 215 -3.59 14.94 -4.91
N ASN A 216 -2.28 14.74 -4.76
CA ASN A 216 -1.60 14.83 -3.48
C ASN A 216 -1.72 16.23 -2.84
N LEU A 217 -1.59 17.29 -3.64
CA LEU A 217 -1.78 18.66 -3.15
C LEU A 217 -3.25 18.94 -2.80
N ARG A 218 -4.23 18.37 -3.53
CA ARG A 218 -5.64 18.43 -3.14
C ARG A 218 -5.92 17.68 -1.85
N LEU A 219 -5.33 16.50 -1.71
CA LEU A 219 -5.41 15.73 -0.48
C LEU A 219 -4.92 16.56 0.70
N HIS A 220 -3.75 17.19 0.58
CA HIS A 220 -3.24 18.11 1.58
C HIS A 220 -4.28 19.18 1.97
N ALA A 221 -4.86 19.89 0.99
CA ALA A 221 -5.83 20.94 1.26
C ALA A 221 -7.12 20.40 1.93
N CYS A 222 -7.62 19.25 1.47
CA CYS A 222 -8.81 18.64 2.06
C CYS A 222 -8.58 18.14 3.50
N ILE A 223 -7.41 17.56 3.78
CA ILE A 223 -7.03 17.14 5.12
C ILE A 223 -6.82 18.34 6.03
N SER A 224 -6.20 19.43 5.54
CA SER A 224 -6.11 20.68 6.31
C SER A 224 -7.48 21.19 6.73
N ASP A 225 -8.46 21.24 5.80
CA ASP A 225 -9.84 21.65 6.13
C ASP A 225 -10.45 20.78 7.26
N VAL A 226 -10.27 19.45 7.18
CA VAL A 226 -10.78 18.51 8.18
C VAL A 226 -10.07 18.67 9.53
N CYS A 227 -8.73 18.76 9.52
CA CYS A 227 -7.95 18.94 10.73
C CYS A 227 -8.24 20.26 11.44
N HIS A 228 -8.53 21.33 10.73
CA HIS A 228 -8.96 22.59 11.35
C HIS A 228 -10.31 22.47 12.06
N LEU A 229 -11.23 21.65 11.52
CA LEU A 229 -12.56 21.45 12.13
C LEU A 229 -12.52 20.48 13.31
N LEU A 230 -11.78 19.36 13.16
CA LEU A 230 -11.74 18.29 14.15
C LEU A 230 -10.65 18.51 15.23
N ASN A 231 -9.64 19.32 14.94
CA ASN A 231 -8.53 19.67 15.83
C ASN A 231 -7.95 18.47 16.62
N PRO A 232 -7.53 17.38 15.92
CA PRO A 232 -7.12 16.14 16.58
C PRO A 232 -5.81 16.31 17.36
N ARG A 233 -5.61 15.44 18.37
CA ARG A 233 -4.35 15.28 19.10
C ARG A 233 -3.42 14.26 18.44
N ILE A 234 -4.03 13.24 17.83
CA ILE A 234 -3.33 12.18 17.10
C ILE A 234 -3.96 12.06 15.71
N ILE A 235 -3.14 11.90 14.69
CA ILE A 235 -3.57 11.51 13.36
C ILE A 235 -2.89 10.20 12.97
N ILE A 236 -3.67 9.21 12.55
CA ILE A 236 -3.18 7.88 12.15
C ILE A 236 -3.56 7.64 10.70
N THR A 237 -2.60 7.24 9.86
CA THR A 237 -2.86 6.79 8.48
C THR A 237 -2.04 5.54 8.17
N THR A 238 -2.40 4.81 7.14
CA THR A 238 -1.55 3.75 6.57
C THR A 238 -0.21 4.32 6.16
N HIS A 239 0.85 3.49 6.16
CA HIS A 239 2.19 3.94 5.81
C HIS A 239 2.97 2.92 4.98
N GLU A 240 3.28 3.31 3.75
CA GLU A 240 4.16 2.61 2.81
C GLU A 240 5.32 3.50 2.32
N GLY A 241 5.31 4.79 2.71
CA GLY A 241 6.28 5.79 2.30
C GLY A 241 5.82 6.65 1.12
N ASP A 242 4.54 6.63 0.79
CA ASP A 242 3.93 7.39 -0.30
C ASP A 242 3.98 8.91 -0.10
N ALA A 243 3.96 9.65 -1.22
CA ALA A 243 3.79 11.09 -1.20
C ALA A 243 2.48 11.53 -0.53
N SER A 244 1.39 10.78 -0.73
CA SER A 244 0.08 11.06 -0.14
C SER A 244 0.10 11.10 1.38
N GLU A 245 0.78 10.15 2.01
CA GLU A 245 0.92 10.06 3.47
C GLU A 245 1.66 11.28 4.02
N ARG A 246 2.72 11.72 3.33
CA ARG A 246 3.48 12.91 3.68
C ARG A 246 2.65 14.19 3.58
N MET A 247 1.74 14.26 2.61
CA MET A 247 0.77 15.34 2.48
C MET A 247 -0.20 15.38 3.65
N ILE A 248 -0.64 14.21 4.13
CA ILE A 248 -1.53 14.09 5.29
C ILE A 248 -0.85 14.65 6.53
N TRP A 249 0.37 14.22 6.84
CA TRP A 249 1.08 14.68 8.04
C TRP A 249 1.44 16.16 7.99
N HIS A 250 1.90 16.66 6.84
CA HIS A 250 2.15 18.10 6.69
C HIS A 250 0.87 18.92 6.86
N ALA A 251 -0.26 18.46 6.28
CA ALA A 251 -1.55 19.12 6.43
C ALA A 251 -2.01 19.17 7.89
N ALA A 252 -1.84 18.09 8.64
CA ALA A 252 -2.18 18.01 10.04
C ALA A 252 -1.35 18.99 10.90
N ARG A 253 -0.05 19.07 10.63
CA ARG A 253 0.87 19.96 11.35
C ARG A 253 0.75 21.43 10.95
N SER A 254 0.13 21.74 9.81
CA SER A 254 -0.17 23.12 9.41
C SER A 254 -1.31 23.72 10.22
N THR A 255 -2.01 22.93 11.05
CA THR A 255 -2.96 23.41 12.04
C THR A 255 -2.23 23.88 13.32
N GLY A 256 -2.86 24.75 14.12
CA GLY A 256 -2.22 25.32 15.31
C GLY A 256 -1.84 24.31 16.40
N ARG A 257 -2.48 23.11 16.44
CA ARG A 257 -2.29 22.12 17.51
C ARG A 257 -1.10 21.19 17.32
N ARG A 258 -0.59 21.00 16.10
CA ARG A 258 0.50 20.05 15.78
C ARG A 258 0.26 18.65 16.39
N PRO A 259 -0.66 17.86 15.84
CA PRO A 259 -0.96 16.53 16.35
C PRO A 259 0.23 15.57 16.21
N LEU A 260 0.27 14.53 17.04
CA LEU A 260 1.16 13.39 16.86
C LEU A 260 0.80 12.67 15.56
N CYS A 261 1.72 12.59 14.63
CA CYS A 261 1.54 11.97 13.33
C CYS A 261 2.02 10.51 13.35
N VAL A 262 1.10 9.58 13.09
CA VAL A 262 1.33 8.14 13.20
C VAL A 262 1.12 7.46 11.86
N GLY A 263 2.13 6.72 11.40
CA GLY A 263 2.05 5.87 10.22
C GLY A 263 1.84 4.40 10.62
N TYR A 264 0.87 3.72 10.05
CA TYR A 264 0.67 2.28 10.26
C TYR A 264 1.20 1.49 9.06
N GLN A 265 2.30 0.78 9.25
CA GLN A 265 2.84 -0.17 8.27
C GLN A 265 1.90 -1.38 8.21
N HIS A 266 0.91 -1.31 7.35
CA HIS A 266 -0.15 -2.30 7.20
C HIS A 266 0.10 -3.30 6.06
N ALA A 267 0.97 -2.94 5.12
CA ALA A 267 1.37 -3.79 4.01
C ALA A 267 2.63 -4.58 4.34
N ARG A 268 2.90 -5.62 3.57
CA ARG A 268 4.16 -6.33 3.65
C ARG A 268 5.35 -5.40 3.42
N LEU A 269 6.43 -5.64 4.13
CA LEU A 269 7.68 -4.92 3.93
C LEU A 269 8.55 -5.72 2.95
N PHE A 270 8.96 -5.11 1.86
CA PHE A 270 9.92 -5.67 0.92
C PHE A 270 11.36 -5.40 1.34
N ALA A 271 12.30 -6.17 0.77
CA ALA A 271 13.71 -6.06 1.10
C ALA A 271 14.27 -4.64 0.88
N ARG A 272 13.83 -4.00 -0.21
CA ARG A 272 14.32 -2.67 -0.65
C ARG A 272 13.31 -1.56 -0.46
N ALA A 273 12.22 -1.77 0.29
CA ALA A 273 11.18 -0.78 0.55
C ALA A 273 11.76 0.59 0.99
N HIS A 274 12.29 1.36 0.02
CA HIS A 274 13.13 2.53 0.26
C HIS A 274 12.37 3.64 0.96
N ALA A 275 11.17 3.96 0.48
CA ALA A 275 10.45 5.14 0.96
C ALA A 275 9.98 5.03 2.42
N ILE A 276 9.61 3.82 2.89
CA ILE A 276 9.22 3.63 4.29
C ILE A 276 10.43 3.53 5.25
N ARG A 277 11.61 3.21 4.72
CA ARG A 277 12.84 3.01 5.51
C ARG A 277 13.61 4.30 5.78
N ARG A 278 13.07 5.45 5.39
CA ARG A 278 13.75 6.73 5.50
C ARG A 278 12.85 7.87 5.97
N SER A 279 13.41 8.79 6.71
CA SER A 279 12.84 10.12 6.92
C SER A 279 13.30 11.06 5.79
N LEU A 280 12.46 11.96 5.35
CA LEU A 280 12.88 13.03 4.41
C LEU A 280 13.75 14.06 5.12
N GLY A 281 13.42 14.42 6.37
CA GLY A 281 14.18 15.40 7.15
C GLY A 281 14.32 16.74 6.43
N VAL A 282 13.29 17.19 5.71
CA VAL A 282 13.36 18.43 4.91
C VAL A 282 13.13 19.63 5.81
N PRO A 283 14.12 20.54 5.95
CA PRO A 283 13.94 21.75 6.75
C PRO A 283 12.75 22.60 6.27
N GLY A 284 11.86 22.96 7.20
CA GLY A 284 10.67 23.76 6.92
C GLY A 284 9.49 23.00 6.27
N ILE A 285 9.66 21.71 5.98
CA ILE A 285 8.57 20.85 5.50
C ILE A 285 8.47 19.63 6.41
N ASP A 286 7.60 19.72 7.39
CA ASP A 286 7.38 18.70 8.40
C ASP A 286 6.40 17.64 7.88
N CYS A 287 6.91 16.64 7.14
CA CYS A 287 6.14 15.65 6.39
C CYS A 287 6.47 14.19 6.75
N ASP A 288 7.26 13.94 7.78
CA ASP A 288 7.54 12.59 8.27
C ASP A 288 6.58 12.23 9.43
N PRO A 289 6.30 10.93 9.69
CA PRO A 289 5.57 10.55 10.90
C PRO A 289 6.45 10.72 12.14
N ASP A 290 5.84 10.92 13.31
CA ASP A 290 6.53 10.88 14.60
C ASP A 290 6.69 9.43 15.09
N VAL A 291 5.70 8.59 14.76
CA VAL A 291 5.61 7.19 15.15
C VAL A 291 5.26 6.31 13.95
N ILE A 292 5.89 5.14 13.86
CA ILE A 292 5.45 4.08 12.94
C ILE A 292 4.98 2.89 13.77
N LEU A 293 3.70 2.53 13.60
CA LEU A 293 3.13 1.28 14.09
C LEU A 293 3.47 0.16 13.10
N THR A 294 3.95 -0.98 13.58
CA THR A 294 4.27 -2.13 12.72
C THR A 294 3.33 -3.30 12.95
N GLN A 295 3.11 -4.10 11.89
CA GLN A 295 2.25 -5.30 11.96
C GLN A 295 2.75 -6.37 12.92
N GLY A 296 4.01 -6.30 13.35
CA GLY A 296 4.61 -7.27 14.24
C GLY A 296 6.09 -7.00 14.47
N GLU A 297 6.75 -7.92 15.15
CA GLU A 297 8.14 -7.78 15.56
C GLU A 297 9.13 -7.89 14.38
N ILE A 298 8.84 -8.71 13.36
CA ILE A 298 9.72 -8.87 12.20
C ILE A 298 9.80 -7.56 11.39
N PRO A 299 8.70 -6.94 10.93
CA PRO A 299 8.77 -5.64 10.28
C PRO A 299 9.30 -4.54 11.22
N HIS A 300 9.02 -4.60 12.53
CA HIS A 300 9.61 -3.70 13.51
C HIS A 300 11.14 -3.77 13.49
N ALA A 301 11.71 -4.97 13.63
CA ALA A 301 13.16 -5.17 13.60
C ALA A 301 13.78 -4.72 12.26
N ALA A 302 13.11 -5.00 11.13
CA ALA A 302 13.57 -4.61 9.81
C ALA A 302 13.58 -3.07 9.62
N LEU A 303 12.61 -2.35 10.19
CA LEU A 303 12.59 -0.89 10.17
C LEU A 303 13.58 -0.31 11.19
N ALA A 304 13.72 -0.89 12.38
CA ALA A 304 14.70 -0.48 13.39
C ALA A 304 16.14 -0.57 12.88
N ALA A 305 16.43 -1.56 12.04
CA ALA A 305 17.71 -1.69 11.37
C ALA A 305 17.94 -0.69 10.21
N SER A 306 16.96 0.15 9.90
CA SER A 306 17.03 1.12 8.81
C SER A 306 17.61 2.45 9.29
N PRO A 307 18.86 2.82 8.92
CA PRO A 307 19.53 4.02 9.45
C PRO A 307 18.83 5.32 9.00
N GLY A 308 18.00 5.24 7.97
CA GLY A 308 17.32 6.40 7.40
C GLY A 308 16.09 6.89 8.18
N LEU A 309 15.63 6.19 9.22
CA LEU A 309 14.44 6.59 9.98
C LEU A 309 14.72 7.64 11.06
N GLY A 310 16.00 7.81 11.45
CA GLY A 310 16.39 8.85 12.42
C GLY A 310 15.71 8.70 13.78
N SER A 311 14.99 9.75 14.20
CA SER A 311 14.31 9.83 15.51
C SER A 311 12.85 9.31 15.48
N ILE A 312 12.39 8.73 14.38
CA ILE A 312 11.01 8.20 14.28
C ILE A 312 10.87 7.02 15.24
N ARG A 313 9.89 7.11 16.15
CA ARG A 313 9.62 6.04 17.11
C ARG A 313 8.92 4.87 16.42
N LEU A 314 9.36 3.64 16.72
CA LEU A 314 8.73 2.42 16.24
C LEU A 314 7.99 1.74 17.38
N ILE A 315 6.75 1.30 17.13
CA ILE A 315 5.93 0.55 18.09
C ILE A 315 5.41 -0.71 17.39
N ALA A 316 5.68 -1.87 17.97
CA ALA A 316 5.09 -3.13 17.50
C ALA A 316 3.63 -3.18 17.93
N TYR A 317 2.72 -2.92 16.98
CA TYR A 317 1.27 -2.81 17.22
C TYR A 317 0.54 -4.12 16.97
N GLY A 318 0.82 -4.76 15.85
CA GLY A 318 0.10 -5.92 15.36
C GLY A 318 -0.86 -5.60 14.21
N SER A 319 -1.75 -6.53 13.90
CA SER A 319 -2.69 -6.41 12.78
C SER A 319 -4.06 -7.00 13.13
N HIS A 320 -5.11 -6.22 12.87
CA HIS A 320 -6.50 -6.71 12.95
C HIS A 320 -6.84 -7.72 11.83
N ARG A 321 -6.00 -7.82 10.80
CA ARG A 321 -6.17 -8.76 9.69
C ARG A 321 -5.53 -10.11 9.95
N ARG A 322 -4.98 -10.32 11.15
CA ARG A 322 -4.48 -11.62 11.53
C ARG A 322 -5.63 -12.59 11.69
N ALA A 323 -5.60 -13.67 10.92
CA ALA A 323 -6.55 -14.76 11.07
C ALA A 323 -6.42 -15.43 12.44
N GLU A 324 -7.55 -15.86 13.02
CA GLU A 324 -7.54 -16.70 14.21
C GLU A 324 -6.91 -18.06 13.91
N PRO A 325 -6.20 -18.67 14.87
CA PRO A 325 -5.64 -19.99 14.69
C PRO A 325 -6.76 -20.99 14.35
N MET A 326 -6.60 -21.70 13.24
CA MET A 326 -7.50 -22.78 12.85
C MET A 326 -6.88 -24.12 13.21
N THR A 327 -7.68 -25.07 13.69
CA THR A 327 -7.27 -26.46 13.75
C THR A 327 -7.27 -27.00 12.32
N LEU A 328 -6.08 -27.26 11.81
CA LEU A 328 -5.88 -27.70 10.43
C LEU A 328 -5.44 -29.17 10.42
N PRO A 329 -5.83 -29.94 9.39
CA PRO A 329 -5.25 -31.28 9.18
C PRO A 329 -3.73 -31.20 9.07
N ALA A 330 -3.04 -32.25 9.45
CA ALA A 330 -1.59 -32.34 9.23
C ALA A 330 -1.29 -32.22 7.72
N LEU A 331 -0.11 -31.72 7.37
CA LEU A 331 0.22 -31.40 5.99
C LEU A 331 0.17 -32.64 5.08
N ASP A 332 0.57 -33.80 5.59
CA ASP A 332 0.54 -35.10 4.92
C ASP A 332 -0.89 -35.68 4.76
N GLU A 333 -1.81 -35.27 5.61
CA GLU A 333 -3.23 -35.65 5.53
C GLU A 333 -3.99 -34.82 4.48
N ARG A 334 -3.43 -33.69 4.05
CA ARG A 334 -4.06 -32.84 3.03
C ARG A 334 -3.87 -33.42 1.62
N PRO A 335 -4.84 -33.20 0.71
CA PRO A 335 -4.66 -33.60 -0.68
C PRO A 335 -3.43 -32.92 -1.29
N ARG A 336 -2.80 -33.55 -2.26
CA ARG A 336 -1.73 -32.94 -3.07
C ARG A 336 -2.32 -31.80 -3.92
N SER A 337 -2.32 -30.59 -3.36
CA SER A 337 -2.92 -29.42 -3.98
C SER A 337 -2.06 -28.18 -3.76
N CYS A 338 -2.10 -27.30 -4.76
CA CYS A 338 -1.34 -26.07 -4.80
C CYS A 338 -2.27 -24.86 -4.91
N LEU A 339 -2.23 -23.97 -3.91
CA LEU A 339 -2.92 -22.69 -3.92
C LEU A 339 -2.06 -21.64 -4.63
N VAL A 340 -2.62 -20.91 -5.57
CA VAL A 340 -1.89 -19.90 -6.35
C VAL A 340 -2.33 -18.51 -5.91
N LEU A 341 -1.41 -17.77 -5.32
CA LEU A 341 -1.64 -16.49 -4.63
C LEU A 341 -0.92 -15.33 -5.35
N PRO A 342 -1.53 -14.73 -6.38
CA PRO A 342 -0.96 -13.57 -7.04
C PRO A 342 -1.04 -12.31 -6.16
N ASP A 343 -0.30 -11.30 -6.59
CA ASP A 343 -0.46 -9.92 -6.14
C ASP A 343 -1.73 -9.27 -6.76
N GLY A 344 -2.05 -8.06 -6.28
CA GLY A 344 -3.20 -7.28 -6.78
C GLY A 344 -3.00 -6.58 -8.12
N ASP A 345 -1.84 -6.74 -8.77
CA ASP A 345 -1.57 -6.23 -10.12
C ASP A 345 -1.99 -7.24 -11.19
N ASP A 346 -2.70 -6.77 -12.21
CA ASP A 346 -3.22 -7.60 -13.31
C ASP A 346 -2.09 -8.33 -14.08
N GLY A 347 -0.95 -7.66 -14.28
CA GLY A 347 0.22 -8.22 -14.98
C GLY A 347 0.85 -9.34 -14.16
N GLU A 348 1.06 -9.11 -12.88
CA GLU A 348 1.62 -10.10 -11.95
C GLU A 348 0.68 -11.31 -11.77
N CYS A 349 -0.62 -11.05 -11.71
CA CYS A 349 -1.64 -12.11 -11.69
C CYS A 349 -1.53 -13.00 -12.93
N SER A 350 -1.39 -12.40 -14.12
CA SER A 350 -1.23 -13.13 -15.39
C SER A 350 0.02 -14.00 -15.39
N ILE A 351 1.16 -13.43 -15.00
CA ILE A 351 2.45 -14.11 -14.95
C ILE A 351 2.39 -15.34 -14.03
N LEU A 352 1.84 -15.17 -12.83
CA LEU A 352 1.77 -16.28 -11.88
C LEU A 352 0.78 -17.37 -12.33
N PHE A 353 -0.35 -16.99 -12.93
CA PHE A 353 -1.31 -17.96 -13.43
C PHE A 353 -0.77 -18.73 -14.63
N GLU A 354 -0.09 -18.09 -15.57
CA GLU A 354 0.58 -18.78 -16.69
C GLU A 354 1.63 -19.78 -16.20
N PHE A 355 2.43 -19.39 -15.19
CA PHE A 355 3.38 -20.29 -14.56
C PHE A 355 2.69 -21.49 -13.90
N ALA A 356 1.62 -21.24 -13.12
CA ALA A 356 0.84 -22.30 -12.48
C ALA A 356 0.20 -23.26 -13.48
N LEU A 357 -0.34 -22.77 -14.60
CA LEU A 357 -0.88 -23.61 -15.66
C LEU A 357 0.20 -24.49 -16.32
N ALA A 358 1.41 -23.96 -16.46
CA ALA A 358 2.53 -24.75 -16.97
C ALA A 358 2.97 -25.84 -15.96
N CYS A 359 2.94 -25.56 -14.66
CA CYS A 359 3.15 -26.58 -13.62
C CYS A 359 2.05 -27.64 -13.63
N ALA A 360 0.78 -27.24 -13.75
CA ALA A 360 -0.37 -28.15 -13.74
C ALA A 360 -0.32 -29.17 -14.87
N ARG A 361 0.12 -28.78 -16.07
CA ARG A 361 0.31 -29.69 -17.20
C ARG A 361 1.42 -30.73 -16.98
N ARG A 362 2.43 -30.41 -16.15
CA ARG A 362 3.57 -31.28 -15.82
C ARG A 362 3.33 -32.17 -14.60
N ALA A 363 2.40 -31.78 -13.76
CA ALA A 363 2.04 -32.50 -12.52
C ALA A 363 0.50 -32.70 -12.49
N PRO A 364 -0.06 -33.55 -13.37
CA PRO A 364 -1.51 -33.73 -13.43
C PRO A 364 -2.12 -34.36 -12.17
N GLU A 365 -1.30 -34.97 -11.33
CA GLU A 365 -1.69 -35.54 -10.03
C GLU A 365 -1.83 -34.48 -8.91
N ILE A 366 -1.43 -33.23 -9.16
CA ILE A 366 -1.57 -32.11 -8.22
C ILE A 366 -2.74 -31.22 -8.67
N ALA A 367 -3.67 -30.98 -7.76
CA ALA A 367 -4.76 -30.04 -8.01
C ALA A 367 -4.29 -28.59 -7.78
N PHE A 368 -4.61 -27.68 -8.70
CA PHE A 368 -4.27 -26.26 -8.59
C PHE A 368 -5.52 -25.41 -8.39
N ALA A 369 -5.50 -24.54 -7.39
CA ALA A 369 -6.53 -23.54 -7.14
C ALA A 369 -5.99 -22.14 -7.46
N LEU A 370 -6.42 -21.54 -8.57
CA LEU A 370 -6.06 -20.17 -8.94
C LEU A 370 -6.96 -19.21 -8.17
N ARG A 371 -6.42 -18.46 -7.22
CA ARG A 371 -7.16 -17.49 -6.43
C ARG A 371 -6.82 -16.05 -6.84
N PRO A 372 -7.67 -15.37 -7.64
CA PRO A 372 -7.44 -13.98 -8.01
C PRO A 372 -7.42 -13.07 -6.77
N HIS A 373 -6.58 -12.05 -6.79
CA HIS A 373 -6.65 -11.00 -5.77
C HIS A 373 -7.99 -10.23 -5.88
N PRO A 374 -8.62 -9.81 -4.78
CA PRO A 374 -9.92 -9.12 -4.81
C PRO A 374 -9.96 -7.83 -5.65
N SER A 375 -8.83 -7.17 -5.87
CA SER A 375 -8.73 -5.98 -6.73
C SER A 375 -8.70 -6.28 -8.23
N VAL A 376 -8.46 -7.54 -8.63
CA VAL A 376 -8.30 -7.93 -10.03
C VAL A 376 -9.65 -8.16 -10.68
N ASN A 377 -9.90 -7.51 -11.81
CA ASN A 377 -11.10 -7.77 -12.61
C ASN A 377 -10.92 -9.07 -13.41
N LEU A 378 -11.44 -10.16 -12.87
CA LEU A 378 -11.31 -11.50 -13.45
C LEU A 378 -11.88 -11.61 -14.87
N THR A 379 -12.99 -10.95 -15.18
CA THR A 379 -13.58 -10.95 -16.52
C THR A 379 -12.63 -10.31 -17.54
N ALA A 380 -12.05 -9.18 -17.19
CA ALA A 380 -11.06 -8.49 -18.01
C ALA A 380 -9.76 -9.33 -18.14
N LEU A 381 -9.32 -9.99 -17.07
CA LEU A 381 -8.16 -10.87 -17.08
C LEU A 381 -8.38 -12.06 -18.05
N ARG A 382 -9.50 -12.76 -17.93
CA ARG A 382 -9.87 -13.88 -18.82
C ARG A 382 -10.03 -13.47 -20.29
N SER A 383 -10.51 -12.25 -20.56
CA SER A 383 -10.63 -11.76 -21.94
C SER A 383 -9.28 -11.55 -22.61
N ARG A 384 -8.26 -11.16 -21.84
CA ARG A 384 -6.89 -10.90 -22.32
C ARG A 384 -6.02 -12.16 -22.43
N HIS A 385 -6.32 -13.18 -21.62
CA HIS A 385 -5.50 -14.40 -21.51
C HIS A 385 -6.29 -15.64 -21.90
N ASN A 386 -6.07 -16.13 -23.13
CA ASN A 386 -6.76 -17.32 -23.66
C ASN A 386 -6.54 -18.57 -22.80
N ALA A 387 -5.35 -18.72 -22.19
CA ALA A 387 -5.03 -19.85 -21.33
C ALA A 387 -5.97 -19.96 -20.09
N LEU A 388 -6.60 -18.87 -19.67
CA LEU A 388 -7.58 -18.87 -18.58
C LEU A 388 -9.02 -19.18 -19.02
N ARG A 389 -9.25 -19.38 -20.32
CA ARG A 389 -10.57 -19.75 -20.85
C ARG A 389 -10.77 -21.26 -20.87
N GLN A 390 -9.69 -22.02 -21.05
CA GLN A 390 -9.68 -23.47 -21.06
C GLN A 390 -8.64 -23.96 -20.06
N LEU A 391 -9.10 -24.22 -18.84
CA LEU A 391 -8.26 -24.73 -17.76
C LEU A 391 -8.05 -26.24 -17.93
N PRO A 392 -6.85 -26.77 -17.61
CA PRO A 392 -6.63 -28.19 -17.42
C PRO A 392 -7.57 -28.79 -16.35
N ASP A 393 -7.86 -30.09 -16.44
CA ASP A 393 -8.80 -30.79 -15.55
C ASP A 393 -8.40 -30.71 -14.08
N ASN A 394 -7.09 -30.60 -13.79
CA ASN A 394 -6.55 -30.44 -12.44
C ASN A 394 -6.44 -28.98 -11.99
N VAL A 395 -7.04 -28.00 -12.69
CA VAL A 395 -7.00 -26.58 -12.35
C VAL A 395 -8.40 -26.04 -12.12
N THR A 396 -8.60 -25.39 -10.99
CA THR A 396 -9.85 -24.69 -10.67
C THR A 396 -9.60 -23.20 -10.43
N LEU A 397 -10.62 -22.38 -10.70
CA LEU A 397 -10.60 -20.97 -10.39
C LEU A 397 -11.37 -20.75 -9.08
N SER A 398 -10.67 -20.39 -8.02
CA SER A 398 -11.26 -20.14 -6.70
C SER A 398 -11.78 -18.70 -6.61
N VAL A 399 -13.08 -18.52 -6.80
CA VAL A 399 -13.77 -17.22 -6.72
C VAL A 399 -14.74 -17.11 -5.55
N SER A 400 -14.99 -18.23 -4.87
CA SER A 400 -15.87 -18.34 -3.72
C SER A 400 -15.12 -18.94 -2.54
N GLY A 401 -15.39 -18.45 -1.34
CA GLY A 401 -14.73 -18.92 -0.13
C GLY A 401 -13.67 -17.96 0.40
N THR A 402 -13.32 -18.13 1.66
CA THR A 402 -12.30 -17.34 2.34
C THR A 402 -10.91 -17.89 2.04
N LEU A 403 -9.88 -17.05 2.24
CA LEU A 403 -8.49 -17.50 2.11
C LEU A 403 -8.17 -18.65 3.08
N ASP A 404 -8.73 -18.61 4.28
CA ASP A 404 -8.53 -19.64 5.30
C ASP A 404 -9.08 -21.00 4.88
N GLN A 405 -10.27 -21.02 4.24
CA GLN A 405 -10.86 -22.26 3.70
C GLN A 405 -10.00 -22.88 2.59
N GLU A 406 -9.40 -22.04 1.74
CA GLU A 406 -8.48 -22.50 0.69
C GLU A 406 -7.16 -23.00 1.31
N CYS A 407 -6.64 -22.27 2.28
CA CYS A 407 -5.43 -22.68 2.99
C CYS A 407 -5.61 -24.02 3.73
N ALA A 408 -6.78 -24.30 4.28
CA ALA A 408 -7.07 -25.57 4.96
C ALA A 408 -6.96 -26.80 4.02
N ARG A 409 -7.11 -26.59 2.71
CA ARG A 409 -7.12 -27.66 1.70
C ARG A 409 -5.82 -27.79 0.92
N ALA A 410 -4.93 -26.80 1.01
CA ALA A 410 -3.71 -26.77 0.22
C ALA A 410 -2.51 -27.35 0.99
N ARG A 411 -1.61 -28.02 0.26
CA ARG A 411 -0.31 -28.50 0.76
C ARG A 411 0.83 -27.56 0.34
N TYR A 412 0.73 -26.98 -0.83
CA TYR A 412 1.70 -26.08 -1.41
C TYR A 412 1.06 -24.74 -1.79
N CYS A 413 1.87 -23.68 -1.87
CA CYS A 413 1.42 -22.47 -2.55
C CYS A 413 2.48 -21.91 -3.49
N LEU A 414 2.01 -21.46 -4.66
CA LEU A 414 2.77 -20.60 -5.56
C LEU A 414 2.41 -19.16 -5.29
N TYR A 415 3.41 -18.30 -5.13
CA TYR A 415 3.17 -16.89 -4.90
C TYR A 415 4.22 -16.01 -5.58
N ARG A 416 3.82 -14.75 -5.77
CA ARG A 416 4.68 -13.70 -6.29
C ARG A 416 4.17 -12.35 -5.73
N GLY A 417 4.91 -11.73 -4.83
CA GLY A 417 4.56 -10.45 -4.21
C GLY A 417 3.38 -10.45 -3.23
N SER A 418 2.58 -11.48 -3.14
CA SER A 418 1.36 -11.51 -2.32
C SER A 418 1.64 -11.60 -0.82
N SER A 419 0.97 -10.78 -0.01
CA SER A 419 1.00 -10.89 1.45
C SER A 419 0.19 -12.10 1.99
N ALA A 420 -0.71 -12.65 1.18
CA ALA A 420 -1.50 -13.84 1.53
C ALA A 420 -0.63 -15.08 1.80
N VAL A 421 0.61 -15.10 1.28
CA VAL A 421 1.57 -16.18 1.58
C VAL A 421 1.91 -16.29 3.07
N ILE A 422 1.83 -15.20 3.82
CA ILE A 422 2.06 -15.22 5.27
C ILE A 422 0.98 -16.05 5.95
N GLN A 423 -0.30 -15.89 5.55
CA GLN A 423 -1.40 -16.73 6.02
C GLN A 423 -1.24 -18.18 5.58
N ALA A 424 -0.78 -18.41 4.34
CA ALA A 424 -0.51 -19.77 3.87
C ALA A 424 0.55 -20.49 4.73
N VAL A 425 1.64 -19.80 5.08
CA VAL A 425 2.66 -20.38 5.98
C VAL A 425 2.10 -20.61 7.40
N LEU A 426 1.28 -19.71 7.93
CA LEU A 426 0.59 -19.88 9.20
C LEU A 426 -0.40 -21.05 9.17
N ALA A 427 -0.91 -21.41 8.01
CA ALA A 427 -1.68 -22.62 7.78
C ALA A 427 -0.80 -23.87 7.51
N GLY A 428 0.52 -23.78 7.67
CA GLY A 428 1.48 -24.87 7.48
C GLY A 428 1.77 -25.21 6.00
N ILE A 429 1.36 -24.38 5.05
CA ILE A 429 1.56 -24.63 3.61
C ILE A 429 3.02 -24.34 3.23
N LYS A 430 3.61 -25.20 2.40
CA LYS A 430 4.94 -24.99 1.82
C LYS A 430 4.91 -23.90 0.75
N PRO A 431 5.61 -22.75 0.92
CA PRO A 431 5.59 -21.67 -0.03
C PRO A 431 6.69 -21.79 -1.10
N PHE A 432 6.32 -21.55 -2.36
CA PHE A 432 7.21 -21.46 -3.50
C PHE A 432 7.11 -20.08 -4.14
N TYR A 433 8.19 -19.32 -4.05
CA TYR A 433 8.30 -18.01 -4.71
C TYR A 433 8.66 -18.18 -6.18
N VAL A 434 7.87 -17.60 -7.07
CA VAL A 434 8.15 -17.62 -8.51
C VAL A 434 8.98 -16.40 -8.88
N ALA A 435 10.27 -16.62 -9.20
CA ALA A 435 11.19 -15.59 -9.64
C ALA A 435 11.24 -15.50 -11.18
N ARG A 436 11.73 -14.37 -11.70
CA ARG A 436 11.98 -14.16 -13.13
C ARG A 436 13.36 -13.56 -13.33
N ALA A 437 14.05 -14.02 -14.37
CA ALA A 437 15.35 -13.50 -14.74
C ALA A 437 15.27 -12.01 -15.12
N GLY A 438 16.23 -11.22 -14.66
CA GLY A 438 16.33 -9.78 -14.96
C GLY A 438 15.39 -8.88 -14.15
N GLU A 439 14.63 -9.43 -13.21
CA GLU A 439 13.80 -8.67 -12.28
C GLU A 439 14.39 -8.66 -10.86
N LEU A 440 14.12 -7.58 -10.13
CA LEU A 440 14.40 -7.56 -8.70
C LEU A 440 13.40 -8.47 -7.98
N PRO A 441 13.86 -9.32 -7.03
CA PRO A 441 12.94 -10.10 -6.23
C PRO A 441 12.08 -9.17 -5.35
N PHE A 442 10.75 -9.32 -5.44
CA PHE A 442 9.80 -8.63 -4.56
C PHE A 442 9.00 -9.66 -3.75
N ASP A 443 9.73 -10.43 -3.00
CA ASP A 443 9.27 -11.54 -2.22
C ASP A 443 8.81 -11.09 -0.82
N SER A 444 7.57 -11.40 -0.47
CA SER A 444 6.98 -11.07 0.84
C SER A 444 7.63 -11.83 2.00
N LEU A 445 8.29 -12.96 1.70
CA LEU A 445 9.01 -13.79 2.68
C LEU A 445 10.53 -13.70 2.51
N PHE A 446 11.06 -12.62 1.92
CA PHE A 446 12.49 -12.48 1.63
C PHE A 446 13.40 -12.72 2.86
N ALA A 447 12.93 -12.36 4.05
CA ALA A 447 13.67 -12.52 5.31
C ALA A 447 13.52 -13.90 5.94
N LEU A 448 12.73 -14.82 5.33
CA LEU A 448 12.58 -16.19 5.78
C LEU A 448 13.64 -17.09 5.10
N PRO A 449 14.72 -17.51 5.77
CA PRO A 449 15.85 -18.19 5.11
C PRO A 449 15.65 -19.68 4.88
N TYR A 450 14.56 -20.26 5.37
CA TYR A 450 14.25 -21.70 5.33
C TYR A 450 12.78 -21.91 5.01
N TRP A 451 12.38 -23.15 4.73
CA TRP A 451 11.03 -23.56 4.35
C TRP A 451 10.57 -23.01 3.00
N ARG A 452 10.80 -21.72 2.70
CA ARG A 452 10.55 -21.08 1.43
C ARG A 452 11.57 -21.49 0.38
N GLU A 453 11.10 -21.77 -0.82
CA GLU A 453 11.96 -22.05 -1.96
C GLU A 453 11.66 -21.11 -3.14
N THR A 454 12.66 -20.90 -4.00
CA THR A 454 12.54 -20.07 -5.21
C THR A 454 12.51 -20.97 -6.43
N LEU A 455 11.58 -20.70 -7.33
CA LEU A 455 11.40 -21.39 -8.60
C LEU A 455 11.71 -20.44 -9.75
N MET A 456 12.47 -20.91 -10.73
CA MET A 456 12.75 -20.22 -11.98
C MET A 456 11.98 -20.82 -13.16
N SER A 457 11.55 -22.08 -13.04
CA SER A 457 10.85 -22.81 -14.08
C SER A 457 9.75 -23.73 -13.52
N PRO A 458 8.76 -24.14 -14.34
CA PRO A 458 7.78 -25.14 -13.94
C PRO A 458 8.39 -26.50 -13.59
N GLU A 459 9.52 -26.86 -14.19
CA GLU A 459 10.28 -28.08 -13.91
C GLU A 459 10.84 -28.06 -12.49
N ASP A 460 11.30 -26.89 -12.01
CA ASP A 460 11.74 -26.72 -10.62
C ASP A 460 10.61 -27.07 -9.64
N PHE A 461 9.37 -26.65 -9.95
CA PHE A 461 8.20 -26.95 -9.11
C PHE A 461 8.04 -28.45 -8.93
N VAL A 462 8.02 -29.22 -10.02
CA VAL A 462 7.85 -30.69 -9.98
C VAL A 462 8.93 -31.34 -9.15
N THR A 463 10.19 -30.95 -9.36
CA THR A 463 11.35 -31.48 -8.63
C THR A 463 11.25 -31.18 -7.15
N ARG A 464 10.92 -29.94 -6.77
CA ARG A 464 10.85 -29.49 -5.38
C ARG A 464 9.67 -30.11 -4.62
N VAL A 465 8.52 -30.23 -5.26
CA VAL A 465 7.36 -30.91 -4.64
C VAL A 465 7.68 -32.37 -4.35
N SER A 466 8.27 -33.10 -5.32
CA SER A 466 8.67 -34.49 -5.12
C SER A 466 9.66 -34.66 -3.98
N ALA A 467 10.64 -33.77 -3.86
CA ALA A 467 11.59 -33.77 -2.76
C ALA A 467 10.93 -33.46 -1.40
N THR A 468 9.98 -32.51 -1.37
CA THR A 468 9.23 -32.16 -0.15
C THR A 468 8.35 -33.30 0.33
N ASP A 469 7.69 -34.02 -0.57
CA ASP A 469 6.86 -35.18 -0.23
C ASP A 469 7.69 -36.38 0.27
N ALA A 470 8.89 -36.56 -0.27
CA ALA A 470 9.78 -37.62 0.14
C ALA A 470 10.40 -37.42 1.54
N SER A 471 10.61 -36.16 1.93
CA SER A 471 11.24 -35.82 3.24
C SER A 471 10.71 -34.44 3.73
N PRO A 472 9.55 -34.42 4.40
CA PRO A 472 9.01 -33.18 4.94
C PRO A 472 9.86 -32.67 6.12
N ASP A 473 10.40 -31.46 5.98
CA ASP A 473 11.15 -30.79 7.06
C ASP A 473 10.19 -30.09 8.03
N GLN A 474 9.72 -30.84 9.03
CA GLN A 474 8.78 -30.31 10.03
C GLN A 474 9.41 -29.23 10.92
N ASP A 475 10.73 -29.29 11.14
CA ASP A 475 11.44 -28.25 11.89
C ASP A 475 11.48 -26.92 11.16
N ALA A 476 11.81 -26.94 9.89
CA ALA A 476 11.75 -25.74 9.07
C ALA A 476 10.33 -25.19 8.99
N ALA A 477 9.31 -26.04 8.89
CA ALA A 477 7.91 -25.63 8.89
C ALA A 477 7.53 -24.92 10.22
N ARG A 478 7.89 -25.48 11.36
CA ARG A 478 7.64 -24.85 12.69
C ARG A 478 8.33 -23.51 12.83
N ARG A 479 9.59 -23.41 12.40
CA ARG A 479 10.34 -22.14 12.43
C ARG A 479 9.75 -21.10 11.48
N ALA A 480 9.29 -21.51 10.30
CA ALA A 480 8.62 -20.63 9.35
C ALA A 480 7.27 -20.12 9.90
N TRP A 481 6.52 -21.00 10.55
CA TRP A 481 5.29 -20.62 11.26
C TRP A 481 5.59 -19.56 12.33
N ALA A 482 6.58 -19.79 13.19
CA ALA A 482 6.95 -18.84 14.24
C ALA A 482 7.44 -17.50 13.69
N PHE A 483 8.13 -17.50 12.54
CA PHE A 483 8.51 -16.28 11.84
C PHE A 483 7.27 -15.51 11.36
N CYS A 484 6.34 -16.17 10.70
CA CYS A 484 5.12 -15.53 10.19
C CYS A 484 4.19 -15.06 11.31
N ASP A 485 4.14 -15.77 12.44
CA ASP A 485 3.43 -15.37 13.66
C ASP A 485 3.93 -14.04 14.24
N ARG A 486 5.25 -13.84 14.20
CA ARG A 486 5.89 -12.60 14.60
C ARG A 486 5.90 -11.52 13.51
N TYR A 487 5.66 -11.90 12.25
CA TYR A 487 5.55 -10.95 11.14
C TYR A 487 4.22 -10.20 11.20
N VAL A 488 3.11 -10.94 11.36
CA VAL A 488 1.76 -10.39 11.52
C VAL A 488 1.23 -10.83 12.89
N SER A 489 1.56 -10.08 13.92
CA SER A 489 1.17 -10.37 15.29
C SER A 489 -0.27 -9.95 15.56
N ARG A 490 -0.88 -10.48 16.63
CA ARG A 490 -2.15 -9.95 17.16
C ARG A 490 -1.97 -8.53 17.64
N VAL A 491 -3.03 -7.73 17.54
CA VAL A 491 -3.05 -6.36 18.06
C VAL A 491 -2.73 -6.36 19.55
N ARG A 492 -1.81 -5.48 19.93
CA ARG A 492 -1.41 -5.24 21.32
C ARG A 492 -2.17 -4.01 21.85
N PRO A 493 -3.15 -4.19 22.74
CA PRO A 493 -3.90 -3.07 23.32
C PRO A 493 -2.99 -2.02 23.97
N ALA A 494 -1.93 -2.44 24.65
CA ALA A 494 -0.94 -1.56 25.26
C ALA A 494 -0.24 -0.60 24.30
N ALA A 495 -0.16 -0.92 23.00
CA ALA A 495 0.40 -0.02 22.00
C ALA A 495 -0.52 1.19 21.72
N ILE A 496 -1.84 1.03 21.91
CA ILE A 496 -2.79 2.14 21.84
C ILE A 496 -2.59 3.04 23.07
N ASP A 497 -2.45 2.44 24.25
CA ASP A 497 -2.23 3.17 25.50
C ASP A 497 -0.93 3.98 25.44
N GLU A 498 0.14 3.38 24.91
CA GLU A 498 1.42 4.06 24.66
C GLU A 498 1.28 5.29 23.75
N LEU A 499 0.48 5.23 22.69
CA LEU A 499 0.20 6.39 21.83
C LEU A 499 -0.58 7.48 22.55
N LEU A 500 -1.57 7.10 23.36
CA LEU A 500 -2.40 8.04 24.11
C LEU A 500 -1.58 8.77 25.19
N ASP A 501 -0.68 8.05 25.86
CA ASP A 501 0.23 8.61 26.86
C ASP A 501 1.17 9.68 26.27
N MET A 502 1.66 9.45 25.03
CA MET A 502 2.54 10.43 24.35
C MET A 502 1.90 11.80 24.16
N VAL A 503 0.58 11.89 24.13
CA VAL A 503 -0.15 13.16 23.98
C VAL A 503 -0.88 13.59 25.26
N GLY A 504 -0.70 12.86 26.37
CA GLY A 504 -1.40 13.11 27.64
C GLY A 504 -2.92 13.05 27.45
N ALA A 505 -3.43 12.12 26.66
CA ALA A 505 -4.86 11.92 26.50
C ALA A 505 -5.41 11.25 27.77
N PRO A 506 -6.52 11.75 28.39
CA PRO A 506 -7.07 11.11 29.55
C PRO A 506 -7.65 9.75 29.16
N VAL A 507 -6.99 8.68 29.56
CA VAL A 507 -7.55 7.33 29.52
C VAL A 507 -8.57 7.27 30.69
N ARG A 508 -9.84 7.26 30.37
CA ARG A 508 -10.87 6.97 31.39
C ARG A 508 -10.92 5.45 31.56
N GLU A 509 -10.85 5.00 32.81
CA GLU A 509 -11.10 3.59 33.10
C GLU A 509 -12.46 3.18 32.46
N PRO A 510 -12.55 2.00 31.83
CA PRO A 510 -13.82 1.54 31.29
C PRO A 510 -14.84 1.50 32.42
N ALA A 511 -16.00 2.08 32.21
CA ALA A 511 -17.11 1.98 33.15
C ALA A 511 -17.38 0.48 33.38
N GLN A 512 -17.23 0.04 34.64
CA GLN A 512 -17.49 -1.34 35.07
C GLN A 512 -18.94 -1.74 34.85
#